data_4309f5e3302e0c75fcfa78c7bd797640
#
_entry.id   4309f5e3302e0c75fcfa78c7bd797640
#
_cell.length_a   1.000
_cell.length_b   1.000
_cell.length_c   1.000
_cell.angle_alpha   90.00
_cell.angle_beta   90.00
_cell.angle_gamma   90.00
#
_symmetry.space_group_name_H-M   'P 1'
#
loop_
_entity.id
_entity.type
_entity.pdbx_description
1 polymer ?
#
loop_
_entity_poly.entity_id
_entity_poly.type
_entity_poly.pdbx_seq_one_letter_code
_entity_poly.pdbx_strand_id
1 'polypeptide(L)'
;MPKISKADLVIHPVRLQILQALAEKPLTTKEIAEVLSTVSQPSLYRHLKILRDGGMVEVAETHQVRGIQEKSYQLAQNPHLSMEDFPDTTKEQHLHYFNAYIASLLKGFSDYLESSSEKPDFLADQTGYTETVLYASQEEMDLFLQKLTEAIKTVSGNPPATGRRRRKLAIISHPFSGKES
;
A
#
# COMPACT_ATOMS: atom_id res chain seq x y z
N MET A 1 -19.30 19.64 -5.69
CA MET A 1 -18.17 19.26 -4.82
C MET A 1 -17.04 18.83 -5.70
N PRO A 2 -15.77 19.23 -5.48
CA PRO A 2 -14.67 18.73 -6.25
C PRO A 2 -14.61 17.20 -6.13
N LYS A 3 -14.47 16.52 -7.25
CA LYS A 3 -14.34 15.05 -7.29
C LYS A 3 -13.00 14.71 -6.65
N ILE A 4 -13.01 14.01 -5.51
CA ILE A 4 -11.80 13.54 -4.85
C ILE A 4 -11.07 12.62 -5.83
N SER A 5 -9.79 12.86 -6.11
CA SER A 5 -9.01 12.02 -7.01
C SER A 5 -8.76 10.63 -6.40
N LYS A 6 -8.49 9.64 -7.24
CA LYS A 6 -8.09 8.31 -6.74
C LYS A 6 -6.81 8.40 -5.90
N ALA A 7 -5.86 9.26 -6.30
CA ALA A 7 -4.66 9.52 -5.52
C ALA A 7 -4.99 10.05 -4.12
N ASP A 8 -5.89 11.04 -4.01
CA ASP A 8 -6.36 11.55 -2.71
C ASP A 8 -7.05 10.49 -1.86
N LEU A 9 -7.78 9.56 -2.49
CA LEU A 9 -8.44 8.46 -1.79
C LEU A 9 -7.48 7.43 -1.27
N VAL A 10 -6.46 7.07 -2.03
CA VAL A 10 -5.52 5.99 -1.72
C VAL A 10 -4.38 6.47 -0.83
N ILE A 11 -3.78 7.62 -1.15
CA ILE A 11 -2.54 8.09 -0.52
C ILE A 11 -2.84 8.80 0.81
N HIS A 12 -3.05 8.00 1.82
CA HIS A 12 -3.12 8.40 3.23
C HIS A 12 -2.64 7.22 4.08
N PRO A 13 -1.78 7.42 5.10
CA PRO A 13 -1.19 6.31 5.85
C PRO A 13 -2.20 5.27 6.33
N VAL A 14 -3.28 5.70 6.96
CA VAL A 14 -4.34 4.79 7.45
C VAL A 14 -5.10 4.12 6.30
N ARG A 15 -5.42 4.85 5.22
CA ARG A 15 -6.15 4.28 4.08
C ARG A 15 -5.32 3.27 3.31
N LEU A 16 -4.01 3.54 3.13
CA LEU A 16 -3.08 2.56 2.56
C LEU A 16 -3.05 1.26 3.37
N GLN A 17 -3.02 1.36 4.69
CA GLN A 17 -3.04 0.19 5.57
C GLN A 17 -4.37 -0.59 5.45
N ILE A 18 -5.51 0.10 5.42
CA ILE A 18 -6.82 -0.52 5.21
C ILE A 18 -6.86 -1.27 3.87
N LEU A 19 -6.46 -0.61 2.77
CA LEU A 19 -6.44 -1.21 1.44
C LEU A 19 -5.50 -2.41 1.37
N GLN A 20 -4.34 -2.34 2.02
CA GLN A 20 -3.41 -3.45 2.13
C GLN A 20 -3.98 -4.63 2.93
N ALA A 21 -4.71 -4.37 4.02
CA ALA A 21 -5.37 -5.41 4.80
C ALA A 21 -6.47 -6.13 3.97
N LEU A 22 -7.23 -5.37 3.19
CA LEU A 22 -8.31 -5.88 2.34
C LEU A 22 -7.83 -6.53 1.03
N ALA A 23 -6.54 -6.45 0.70
CA ALA A 23 -6.01 -6.99 -0.55
C ALA A 23 -6.03 -8.52 -0.63
N GLU A 24 -6.10 -9.21 0.51
CA GLU A 24 -6.05 -10.67 0.58
C GLU A 24 -7.42 -11.33 0.66
N LYS A 25 -8.32 -10.74 1.43
CA LYS A 25 -9.66 -11.27 1.67
C LYS A 25 -10.58 -10.19 2.25
N PRO A 26 -11.89 -10.37 2.17
CA PRO A 26 -12.83 -9.54 2.92
C PRO A 26 -12.56 -9.61 4.42
N LEU A 27 -12.66 -8.47 5.11
CA LEU A 27 -12.48 -8.37 6.56
C LEU A 27 -13.62 -7.55 7.18
N THR A 28 -14.04 -7.94 8.39
CA THR A 28 -14.94 -7.13 9.23
C THR A 28 -14.20 -5.90 9.77
N THR A 29 -14.95 -4.91 10.22
CA THR A 29 -14.34 -3.72 10.84
C THR A 29 -13.50 -4.08 12.07
N LYS A 30 -13.91 -5.14 12.81
CA LYS A 30 -13.17 -5.65 13.97
C LYS A 30 -11.83 -6.24 13.56
N GLU A 31 -11.83 -7.11 12.54
CA GLU A 31 -10.58 -7.70 12.02
C GLU A 31 -9.64 -6.65 11.45
N ILE A 32 -10.16 -5.62 10.75
CA ILE A 32 -9.35 -4.49 10.30
C ILE A 32 -8.75 -3.74 11.49
N ALA A 33 -9.52 -3.51 12.57
CA ALA A 33 -9.02 -2.86 13.78
C ALA A 33 -7.95 -3.66 14.49
N GLU A 34 -8.03 -4.99 14.47
CA GLU A 34 -6.99 -5.88 15.01
C GLU A 34 -5.69 -5.77 14.21
N VAL A 35 -5.78 -5.73 12.87
CA VAL A 35 -4.63 -5.52 11.97
C VAL A 35 -4.03 -4.12 12.14
N LEU A 36 -4.87 -3.10 12.29
CA LEU A 36 -4.48 -1.69 12.45
C LEU A 36 -4.53 -1.25 13.91
N SER A 37 -3.93 -2.01 14.81
CA SER A 37 -4.03 -1.86 16.28
C SER A 37 -3.67 -0.47 16.81
N THR A 38 -2.89 0.32 16.08
CA THR A 38 -2.49 1.69 16.44
C THR A 38 -3.49 2.77 16.00
N VAL A 39 -4.52 2.39 15.24
CA VAL A 39 -5.54 3.32 14.73
C VAL A 39 -6.78 3.25 15.61
N SER A 40 -7.22 4.39 16.14
CA SER A 40 -8.45 4.43 16.95
C SER A 40 -9.68 4.03 16.13
N GLN A 41 -10.65 3.36 16.75
CA GLN A 41 -11.88 2.94 16.08
C GLN A 41 -12.63 4.09 15.37
N PRO A 42 -12.83 5.28 15.97
CA PRO A 42 -13.48 6.38 15.27
C PRO A 42 -12.71 6.80 13.99
N SER A 43 -11.39 6.80 14.04
CA SER A 43 -10.54 7.10 12.87
C SER A 43 -10.71 6.04 11.79
N LEU A 44 -10.67 4.76 12.16
CA LEU A 44 -10.87 3.64 11.25
C LEU A 44 -12.23 3.75 10.52
N TYR A 45 -13.33 3.94 11.25
CA TYR A 45 -14.67 4.11 10.65
C TYR A 45 -14.73 5.29 9.68
N ARG A 46 -14.12 6.42 10.03
CA ARG A 46 -14.04 7.59 9.15
C ARG A 46 -13.32 7.29 7.85
N HIS A 47 -12.16 6.64 7.92
CA HIS A 47 -11.36 6.30 6.73
C HIS A 47 -12.02 5.22 5.87
N LEU A 48 -12.63 4.20 6.48
CA LEU A 48 -13.45 3.21 5.78
C LEU A 48 -14.62 3.86 5.04
N LYS A 49 -15.32 4.82 5.68
CA LYS A 49 -16.37 5.58 5.04
C LYS A 49 -15.87 6.35 3.82
N ILE A 50 -14.74 7.05 3.94
CA ILE A 50 -14.12 7.80 2.83
C ILE A 50 -13.80 6.86 1.66
N LEU A 51 -13.18 5.72 1.93
CA LEU A 51 -12.84 4.73 0.91
C LEU A 51 -14.06 4.14 0.22
N ARG A 52 -15.12 3.84 0.99
CA ARG A 52 -16.38 3.34 0.46
C ARG A 52 -17.10 4.39 -0.38
N ASP A 53 -17.24 5.61 0.12
CA ASP A 53 -17.91 6.70 -0.58
C ASP A 53 -17.13 7.10 -1.86
N GLY A 54 -15.83 6.86 -1.88
CA GLY A 54 -14.97 7.00 -3.05
C GLY A 54 -14.91 5.78 -3.97
N GLY A 55 -15.66 4.69 -3.66
CA GLY A 55 -15.72 3.49 -4.50
C GLY A 55 -14.45 2.64 -4.50
N MET A 56 -13.54 2.83 -3.54
CA MET A 56 -12.34 1.98 -3.38
C MET A 56 -12.63 0.69 -2.61
N VAL A 57 -13.62 0.74 -1.72
CA VAL A 57 -14.03 -0.36 -0.84
C VAL A 57 -15.55 -0.49 -0.91
N GLU A 58 -16.04 -1.72 -0.87
CA GLU A 58 -17.46 -2.04 -0.82
C GLU A 58 -17.76 -3.03 0.31
N VAL A 59 -19.05 -3.18 0.64
CA VAL A 59 -19.51 -4.22 1.57
C VAL A 59 -19.55 -5.54 0.81
N ALA A 60 -18.75 -6.50 1.26
CA ALA A 60 -18.75 -7.86 0.71
C ALA A 60 -19.96 -8.65 1.21
N GLU A 61 -20.15 -8.64 2.54
CA GLU A 61 -21.20 -9.39 3.20
C GLU A 61 -21.74 -8.64 4.44
N THR A 62 -22.97 -8.96 4.81
CA THR A 62 -23.56 -8.48 6.06
C THR A 62 -24.06 -9.69 6.85
N HIS A 63 -23.52 -9.90 8.03
CA HIS A 63 -23.91 -10.96 8.94
C HIS A 63 -24.65 -10.42 10.16
N GLN A 64 -25.56 -11.21 10.69
CA GLN A 64 -26.24 -10.88 11.93
C GLN A 64 -25.60 -11.68 13.07
N VAL A 65 -24.82 -11.01 13.92
CA VAL A 65 -24.13 -11.64 15.06
C VAL A 65 -24.76 -11.08 16.34
N ARG A 66 -25.43 -11.95 17.10
CA ARG A 66 -26.08 -11.59 18.37
C ARG A 66 -27.02 -10.38 18.29
N GLY A 67 -27.76 -10.23 17.17
CA GLY A 67 -28.69 -9.12 16.95
C GLY A 67 -28.06 -7.83 16.43
N ILE A 68 -26.75 -7.80 16.22
CA ILE A 68 -26.01 -6.68 15.65
C ILE A 68 -25.61 -7.02 14.20
N GLN A 69 -25.82 -6.08 13.29
CA GLN A 69 -25.34 -6.23 11.91
C GLN A 69 -23.82 -5.98 11.86
N GLU A 70 -23.06 -7.01 11.54
CA GLU A 70 -21.63 -6.94 11.26
C GLU A 70 -21.42 -6.97 9.73
N LYS A 71 -20.63 -6.03 9.22
CA LYS A 71 -20.31 -5.91 7.80
C LYS A 71 -18.87 -6.27 7.56
N SER A 72 -18.62 -7.13 6.57
CA SER A 72 -17.30 -7.30 6.01
C SER A 72 -17.12 -6.41 4.78
N TYR A 73 -15.89 -6.01 4.54
CA TYR A 73 -15.49 -5.11 3.46
C TYR A 73 -14.46 -5.78 2.57
N GLN A 74 -14.49 -5.44 1.29
CA GLN A 74 -13.51 -5.88 0.30
C GLN A 74 -13.11 -4.72 -0.62
N LEU A 75 -12.05 -4.91 -1.40
CA LEU A 75 -11.68 -3.95 -2.44
C LEU A 75 -12.73 -3.98 -3.55
N ALA A 76 -13.27 -2.81 -3.90
CA ALA A 76 -14.16 -2.63 -5.05
C ALA A 76 -13.37 -2.45 -6.36
N GLN A 77 -12.13 -1.97 -6.26
CA GLN A 77 -11.23 -1.78 -7.39
C GLN A 77 -9.76 -1.90 -6.95
N ASN A 78 -8.85 -2.09 -7.91
CA ASN A 78 -7.42 -2.16 -7.63
C ASN A 78 -6.93 -0.82 -7.07
N PRO A 79 -6.32 -0.79 -5.86
CA PRO A 79 -5.80 0.42 -5.26
C PRO A 79 -4.47 0.89 -5.88
N HIS A 80 -3.94 0.16 -6.86
CA HIS A 80 -2.73 0.58 -7.56
C HIS A 80 -2.95 1.93 -8.24
N LEU A 81 -1.99 2.83 -8.07
CA LEU A 81 -1.97 4.15 -8.69
C LEU A 81 -1.08 4.11 -9.93
N SER A 82 -1.60 4.63 -11.03
CA SER A 82 -0.87 4.91 -12.27
C SER A 82 -0.61 6.41 -12.41
N MET A 83 0.19 6.82 -13.37
CA MET A 83 0.42 8.24 -13.67
C MET A 83 -0.86 8.98 -14.05
N GLU A 84 -1.85 8.28 -14.62
CA GLU A 84 -3.16 8.83 -14.98
C GLU A 84 -4.01 9.21 -13.76
N ASP A 85 -3.72 8.66 -12.58
CA ASP A 85 -4.40 8.97 -11.33
C ASP A 85 -3.96 10.33 -10.72
N PHE A 86 -2.97 10.99 -11.34
CA PHE A 86 -2.38 12.27 -10.91
C PHE A 86 -2.57 13.41 -11.94
N PRO A 87 -3.74 13.57 -12.57
CA PRO A 87 -3.96 14.68 -13.51
C PRO A 87 -3.86 16.01 -12.73
N ASP A 88 -3.20 16.98 -13.31
CA ASP A 88 -3.12 18.36 -12.79
C ASP A 88 -2.56 18.50 -11.35
N THR A 89 -1.79 17.51 -10.88
CA THR A 89 -1.21 17.51 -9.53
C THR A 89 -0.03 18.47 -9.44
N THR A 90 -0.05 19.39 -8.48
CA THR A 90 1.05 20.32 -8.24
C THR A 90 2.27 19.61 -7.61
N LYS A 91 3.45 20.27 -7.67
CA LYS A 91 4.68 19.76 -7.02
C LYS A 91 4.47 19.55 -5.51
N GLU A 92 3.77 20.48 -4.87
CA GLU A 92 3.46 20.41 -3.43
C GLU A 92 2.55 19.23 -3.12
N GLN A 93 1.57 18.95 -3.97
CA GLN A 93 0.69 17.78 -3.81
C GLN A 93 1.46 16.47 -4.02
N HIS A 94 2.33 16.40 -5.04
CA HIS A 94 3.20 15.23 -5.23
C HIS A 94 4.09 14.99 -4.01
N LEU A 95 4.70 16.03 -3.46
CA LEU A 95 5.52 15.92 -2.25
C LEU A 95 4.69 15.46 -1.04
N HIS A 96 3.46 15.97 -0.90
CA HIS A 96 2.54 15.52 0.14
C HIS A 96 2.22 14.02 0.01
N TYR A 97 1.91 13.56 -1.20
CA TYR A 97 1.65 12.14 -1.47
C TYR A 97 2.88 11.28 -1.19
N PHE A 98 4.04 11.72 -1.63
CA PHE A 98 5.30 11.00 -1.39
C PHE A 98 5.60 10.88 0.10
N ASN A 99 5.44 11.96 0.88
CA ASN A 99 5.61 11.92 2.33
C ASN A 99 4.64 10.94 3.01
N ALA A 100 3.37 10.91 2.60
CA ALA A 100 2.39 9.95 3.12
C ALA A 100 2.77 8.50 2.77
N TYR A 101 3.30 8.26 1.57
CA TYR A 101 3.81 6.97 1.14
C TYR A 101 5.02 6.53 1.97
N ILE A 102 6.01 7.40 2.16
CA ILE A 102 7.20 7.14 3.00
C ILE A 102 6.79 6.85 4.44
N ALA A 103 5.84 7.59 5.01
CA ALA A 103 5.32 7.30 6.35
C ALA A 103 4.71 5.89 6.45
N SER A 104 4.01 5.43 5.41
CA SER A 104 3.49 4.05 5.34
C SER A 104 4.58 3.00 5.20
N LEU A 105 5.67 3.30 4.48
CA LEU A 105 6.83 2.41 4.40
C LEU A 105 7.54 2.30 5.75
N LEU A 106 7.80 3.43 6.37
CA LEU A 106 8.45 3.50 7.70
C LEU A 106 7.65 2.71 8.74
N LYS A 107 6.32 2.93 8.80
CA LYS A 107 5.45 2.17 9.72
C LYS A 107 5.55 0.66 9.46
N GLY A 108 5.44 0.22 8.21
CA GLY A 108 5.53 -1.20 7.87
C GLY A 108 6.89 -1.82 8.19
N PHE A 109 7.98 -1.05 8.09
CA PHE A 109 9.30 -1.51 8.48
C PHE A 109 9.48 -1.54 10.01
N SER A 110 8.96 -0.55 10.74
CA SER A 110 8.90 -0.58 12.21
C SER A 110 8.14 -1.81 12.71
N ASP A 111 6.98 -2.11 12.14
CA ASP A 111 6.18 -3.27 12.52
C ASP A 111 6.96 -4.59 12.31
N TYR A 112 7.71 -4.69 11.22
CA TYR A 112 8.61 -5.83 11.00
C TYR A 112 9.68 -5.93 12.08
N LEU A 113 10.34 -4.84 12.43
CA LEU A 113 11.36 -4.82 13.49
C LEU A 113 10.77 -5.18 14.86
N GLU A 114 9.60 -4.63 15.20
CA GLU A 114 8.92 -4.91 16.47
C GLU A 114 8.41 -6.37 16.57
N SER A 115 8.04 -6.98 15.43
CA SER A 115 7.60 -8.38 15.38
C SER A 115 8.75 -9.39 15.37
N SER A 116 9.97 -8.91 15.14
CA SER A 116 11.17 -9.74 15.12
C SER A 116 11.65 -10.04 16.54
N SER A 117 12.42 -11.14 16.73
CA SER A 117 13.17 -11.39 17.94
C SER A 117 14.17 -10.26 18.22
N GLU A 118 14.80 -10.24 19.38
CA GLU A 118 15.73 -9.19 19.83
C GLU A 118 16.74 -8.71 18.75
N LYS A 119 17.10 -9.58 17.81
CA LYS A 119 17.99 -9.27 16.69
C LYS A 119 17.39 -9.78 15.38
N PRO A 120 16.86 -8.90 14.50
CA PRO A 120 16.36 -9.29 13.19
C PRO A 120 17.48 -9.92 12.33
N ASP A 121 17.21 -11.05 11.71
CA ASP A 121 18.11 -11.68 10.75
C ASP A 121 17.78 -11.22 9.32
N PHE A 122 18.35 -10.09 8.92
CA PHE A 122 18.11 -9.50 7.61
C PHE A 122 18.54 -10.42 6.45
N LEU A 123 19.53 -11.27 6.66
CA LEU A 123 19.99 -12.20 5.63
C LEU A 123 18.99 -13.33 5.44
N ALA A 124 18.57 -13.99 6.52
CA ALA A 124 17.57 -15.06 6.45
C ALA A 124 16.19 -14.51 6.01
N ASP A 125 15.86 -13.30 6.39
CA ASP A 125 14.62 -12.63 5.97
C ASP A 125 14.73 -11.99 4.59
N GLN A 126 15.90 -12.02 3.94
CA GLN A 126 16.13 -11.34 2.65
C GLN A 126 15.64 -9.88 2.71
N THR A 127 15.89 -9.22 3.83
CA THR A 127 15.50 -7.83 4.08
C THR A 127 16.66 -6.92 3.72
N GLY A 128 16.36 -5.81 3.06
CA GLY A 128 17.37 -4.83 2.70
C GLY A 128 16.77 -3.57 2.12
N TYR A 129 17.59 -2.57 2.03
CA TYR A 129 17.32 -1.33 1.32
C TYR A 129 18.59 -0.93 0.58
N THR A 130 18.44 -0.48 -0.64
CA THR A 130 19.55 -0.07 -1.50
C THR A 130 19.15 1.12 -2.35
N GLU A 131 20.12 1.93 -2.69
CA GLU A 131 19.99 3.04 -3.63
C GLU A 131 21.07 2.88 -4.70
N THR A 132 20.72 3.12 -5.94
CA THR A 132 21.63 3.05 -7.08
C THR A 132 21.35 4.18 -8.05
N VAL A 133 22.39 4.86 -8.51
CA VAL A 133 22.29 5.84 -9.59
C VAL A 133 22.59 5.15 -10.91
N LEU A 134 21.71 5.31 -11.87
CA LEU A 134 21.80 4.70 -13.20
C LEU A 134 21.86 5.79 -14.27
N TYR A 135 22.61 5.54 -15.33
CA TYR A 135 22.53 6.27 -16.58
C TYR A 135 21.79 5.39 -17.60
N ALA A 136 20.62 5.78 -18.01
CA ALA A 136 19.81 5.02 -18.93
C ALA A 136 19.05 5.95 -19.90
N SER A 137 18.98 5.56 -21.18
CA SER A 137 18.06 6.19 -22.11
C SER A 137 16.61 5.87 -21.73
N GLN A 138 15.65 6.55 -22.37
CA GLN A 138 14.23 6.27 -22.16
C GLN A 138 13.91 4.81 -22.53
N GLU A 139 14.42 4.31 -23.66
CA GLU A 139 14.18 2.96 -24.13
C GLU A 139 14.80 1.90 -23.20
N GLU A 140 15.99 2.16 -22.67
CA GLU A 140 16.63 1.27 -21.69
C GLU A 140 15.85 1.23 -20.38
N MET A 141 15.33 2.37 -19.92
CA MET A 141 14.51 2.45 -18.71
C MET A 141 13.16 1.76 -18.91
N ASP A 142 12.52 1.92 -20.05
CA ASP A 142 11.26 1.25 -20.36
C ASP A 142 11.42 -0.26 -20.37
N LEU A 143 12.50 -0.78 -20.98
CA LEU A 143 12.83 -2.20 -20.99
C LEU A 143 13.13 -2.72 -19.57
N PHE A 144 13.85 -1.95 -18.76
CA PHE A 144 14.13 -2.29 -17.37
C PHE A 144 12.86 -2.41 -16.54
N LEU A 145 11.97 -1.41 -16.63
CA LEU A 145 10.69 -1.40 -15.91
C LEU A 145 9.76 -2.53 -16.37
N GLN A 146 9.77 -2.87 -17.66
CA GLN A 146 9.04 -4.02 -18.18
C GLN A 146 9.54 -5.32 -17.53
N LYS A 147 10.84 -5.59 -17.56
CA LYS A 147 11.43 -6.79 -16.95
C LYS A 147 11.16 -6.88 -15.46
N LEU A 148 11.23 -5.75 -14.76
CA LEU A 148 10.92 -5.66 -13.34
C LEU A 148 9.45 -6.02 -13.06
N THR A 149 8.53 -5.51 -13.88
CA THR A 149 7.11 -5.83 -13.81
C THR A 149 6.85 -7.32 -14.06
N GLU A 150 7.52 -7.89 -15.06
CA GLU A 150 7.44 -9.33 -15.37
C GLU A 150 7.95 -10.17 -14.19
N ALA A 151 9.09 -9.81 -13.60
CA ALA A 151 9.63 -10.49 -12.42
C ALA A 151 8.67 -10.44 -11.22
N ILE A 152 8.06 -9.29 -10.95
CA ILE A 152 7.06 -9.15 -9.88
C ILE A 152 5.84 -10.03 -10.16
N LYS A 153 5.34 -10.10 -11.39
CA LYS A 153 4.20 -10.93 -11.77
C LYS A 153 4.42 -12.42 -11.50
N THR A 154 5.66 -12.92 -11.54
CA THR A 154 5.96 -14.33 -11.26
C THR A 154 5.61 -14.77 -9.84
N VAL A 155 5.53 -13.82 -8.89
CA VAL A 155 5.28 -14.09 -7.47
C VAL A 155 4.04 -13.41 -6.90
N SER A 156 3.56 -12.31 -7.52
CA SER A 156 2.44 -11.50 -6.98
C SER A 156 1.09 -12.22 -6.94
N GLY A 157 0.90 -13.25 -7.76
CA GLY A 157 -0.32 -14.08 -7.77
C GLY A 157 -0.28 -15.30 -6.86
N ASN A 158 0.81 -15.52 -6.14
CA ASN A 158 0.97 -16.71 -5.30
C ASN A 158 0.05 -16.67 -4.08
N PRO A 159 -0.79 -17.69 -3.84
CA PRO A 159 -1.59 -17.78 -2.62
C PRO A 159 -0.71 -18.05 -1.39
N PRO A 160 -1.18 -17.72 -0.18
CA PRO A 160 -0.54 -18.15 1.05
C PRO A 160 -0.35 -19.68 1.07
N ALA A 161 0.84 -20.14 1.44
CA ALA A 161 1.16 -21.58 1.57
C ALA A 161 2.32 -21.77 2.57
N THR A 162 2.49 -23.00 3.03
CA THR A 162 3.63 -23.39 3.87
C THR A 162 4.95 -23.02 3.18
N GLY A 163 5.85 -22.35 3.90
CA GLY A 163 7.13 -21.86 3.37
C GLY A 163 7.06 -20.54 2.60
N ARG A 164 5.86 -20.01 2.34
CA ARG A 164 5.69 -18.66 1.77
C ARG A 164 5.51 -17.64 2.88
N ARG A 165 6.32 -16.58 2.85
CA ARG A 165 6.18 -15.44 3.76
C ARG A 165 5.60 -14.26 3.02
N ARG A 166 4.69 -13.53 3.66
CA ARG A 166 4.20 -12.25 3.15
C ARG A 166 5.35 -11.25 3.12
N ARG A 167 5.53 -10.56 2.00
CA ARG A 167 6.62 -9.59 1.80
C ARG A 167 6.08 -8.29 1.23
N LYS A 168 6.67 -7.18 1.64
CA LYS A 168 6.41 -5.86 1.08
C LYS A 168 7.63 -5.46 0.25
N LEU A 169 7.42 -5.21 -1.03
CA LEU A 169 8.41 -4.66 -1.95
C LEU A 169 8.01 -3.24 -2.28
N ALA A 170 8.91 -2.29 -2.10
CA ALA A 170 8.74 -0.90 -2.49
C ALA A 170 9.81 -0.52 -3.50
N ILE A 171 9.41 0.15 -4.56
CA ILE A 171 10.30 0.63 -5.61
C ILE A 171 10.00 2.11 -5.82
N ILE A 172 11.04 2.94 -5.74
CA ILE A 172 10.96 4.38 -5.97
C ILE A 172 11.96 4.68 -7.09
N SER A 173 11.50 5.33 -8.14
CA SER A 173 12.33 5.77 -9.25
C SER A 173 12.00 7.21 -9.60
N HIS A 174 13.02 8.02 -9.76
CA HIS A 174 12.88 9.39 -10.24
C HIS A 174 14.17 9.84 -10.94
N PRO A 175 14.14 10.81 -11.84
CA PRO A 175 15.36 11.39 -12.38
C PRO A 175 16.25 11.95 -11.26
N PHE A 176 17.54 11.67 -11.34
CA PHE A 176 18.50 12.23 -10.39
C PHE A 176 18.81 13.68 -10.77
N SER A 177 18.62 14.62 -9.83
CA SER A 177 18.81 16.06 -10.04
C SER A 177 20.17 16.57 -9.52
N GLY A 178 21.11 15.66 -9.24
CA GLY A 178 22.47 16.03 -8.85
C GLY A 178 23.23 16.74 -9.98
N LYS A 179 24.13 17.67 -9.64
CA LYS A 179 25.05 18.25 -10.64
C LYS A 179 25.91 17.10 -11.17
N GLU A 180 25.95 16.94 -12.49
CA GLU A 180 26.97 16.13 -13.13
C GLU A 180 28.35 16.72 -12.76
N SER A 181 29.19 15.93 -12.15
CA SER A 181 30.55 16.31 -11.75
C SER A 181 31.47 16.19 -12.96
#